data_6b132fe3664ba3c863c47151092e7490
#
_entry.id   6b132fe3664ba3c863c47151092e7490
#
_cell.length_a   1.000
_cell.length_b   1.000
_cell.length_c   1.000
_cell.angle_alpha   90.00
_cell.angle_beta   90.00
_cell.angle_gamma   90.00
#
_symmetry.space_group_name_H-M   'P 1'
#
loop_
_entity.id
_entity.type
_entity.pdbx_description
1 polymer ?
#
loop_
_entity_poly.entity_id
_entity_poly.type
_entity_poly.pdbx_seq_one_letter_code
_entity_poly.pdbx_strand_id
1 'polypeptide(L)' 'MINPLRSEREAFRVLLYVLGVAAAVIVIVLALRAIF' A
#
# COMPACT_ATOMS: atom_id res chain seq x y z
N MET A 1 0.36 11.99 23.97
CA MET A 1 1.24 11.08 23.29
C MET A 1 0.50 9.91 22.68
N ILE A 2 0.88 9.50 21.55
CA ILE A 2 0.20 8.42 20.86
C ILE A 2 0.56 7.09 21.50
N ASN A 3 -0.44 6.23 21.61
CA ASN A 3 -0.23 4.92 22.18
C ASN A 3 0.64 4.08 21.25
N PRO A 4 1.79 3.60 21.72
CA PRO A 4 2.68 2.83 20.84
C PRO A 4 2.00 1.59 20.28
N LEU A 5 1.20 0.92 21.11
CA LEU A 5 0.52 -0.29 20.66
C LEU A 5 -0.52 0.03 19.60
N ARG A 6 -1.27 1.09 19.83
CA ARG A 6 -2.30 1.49 18.87
C ARG A 6 -1.69 2.06 17.63
N SER A 7 -0.66 2.85 17.82
CA SER A 7 0.02 3.48 16.69
C SER A 7 0.64 2.43 15.79
N GLU A 8 1.17 1.38 16.38
CA GLU A 8 1.78 0.31 15.61
C GLU A 8 0.77 -0.40 14.74
N ARG A 9 -0.38 -0.72 15.31
CA ARG A 9 -1.41 -1.43 14.55
C ARG A 9 -1.95 -0.59 13.42
N GLU A 10 -2.26 0.64 13.72
CA GLU A 10 -2.81 1.52 12.69
C GLU A 10 -1.80 1.84 11.63
N ALA A 11 -0.57 2.09 12.04
CA ALA A 11 0.49 2.37 11.08
C ALA A 11 0.74 1.17 10.17
N PHE A 12 0.73 -0.01 10.75
CA PHE A 12 0.95 -1.22 9.98
C PHE A 12 -0.17 -1.43 8.96
N ARG A 13 -1.39 -1.17 9.38
CA ARG A 13 -2.55 -1.33 8.52
C ARG A 13 -2.50 -0.35 7.36
N VAL A 14 -2.21 0.89 7.67
CA VAL A 14 -2.13 1.92 6.63
C VAL A 14 -1.00 1.60 5.68
N LEU A 15 0.12 1.14 6.22
CA LEU A 15 1.26 0.78 5.39
C LEU A 15 0.91 -0.34 4.43
N LEU A 16 0.23 -1.36 4.94
CA LEU A 16 -0.20 -2.48 4.10
C LEU A 16 -1.15 -2.02 3.01
N TYR A 17 -2.05 -1.12 3.38
CA TYR A 17 -3.01 -0.60 2.44
C TYR A 17 -2.34 0.19 1.33
N VAL A 18 -1.45 1.08 1.72
CA VAL A 18 -0.74 1.89 0.75
C VAL A 18 0.12 1.01 -0.15
N LEU A 19 0.78 0.03 0.45
CA LEU A 19 1.63 -0.88 -0.31
C LEU A 19 0.81 -1.67 -1.32
N GLY A 20 -0.36 -2.15 -0.90
CA GLY A 20 -1.23 -2.89 -1.80
C GLY A 20 -1.71 -2.06 -2.96
N VAL A 21 -2.11 -0.83 -2.66
CA VAL A 21 -2.59 0.08 -3.70
C VAL A 21 -1.46 0.40 -4.68
N ALA A 22 -0.27 0.68 -4.14
CA ALA A 22 0.86 0.99 -5.00
C ALA A 22 1.20 -0.19 -5.89
N ALA A 23 1.20 -1.40 -5.33
CA ALA A 23 1.49 -2.58 -6.13
C ALA A 23 0.45 -2.77 -7.21
N ALA A 24 -0.81 -2.56 -6.89
CA ALA A 24 -1.88 -2.70 -7.86
C ALA A 24 -1.71 -1.71 -9.01
N VAL A 25 -1.36 -0.47 -8.67
CA VAL A 25 -1.15 0.54 -9.70
C VAL A 25 0.02 0.16 -10.61
N ILE A 26 1.09 -0.31 -10.00
CA ILE A 26 2.26 -0.71 -10.79
C ILE A 26 1.90 -1.85 -11.73
N VAL A 27 1.17 -2.84 -11.23
CA VAL A 27 0.78 -3.98 -12.06
C VAL A 27 -0.10 -3.53 -13.21
N ILE A 28 -1.03 -2.63 -12.95
CA ILE A 28 -1.92 -2.14 -13.99
C ILE A 28 -1.13 -1.38 -15.05
N VAL A 29 -0.21 -0.53 -14.61
CA VAL A 29 0.60 0.25 -15.54
C VAL A 29 1.45 -0.67 -16.39
N LEU A 30 2.06 -1.67 -15.77
CA LEU A 30 2.90 -2.61 -16.52
C LEU A 30 2.07 -3.41 -17.53
N ALA A 31 0.87 -3.80 -17.11
CA ALA A 31 -0.01 -4.54 -18.01
C ALA A 31 -0.39 -3.69 -19.21
N LEU A 32 -0.73 -2.45 -18.98
CA LEU A 32 -1.08 -1.55 -20.07
C LEU A 32 0.10 -1.32 -21.00
N ARG A 33 1.28 -1.18 -20.42
CA ARG A 33 2.47 -0.98 -21.23
C ARG A 33 2.79 -2.21 -22.06
N ALA A 34 2.54 -3.38 -21.51
CA ALA A 34 2.81 -4.61 -22.23
C ALA A 34 1.88 -4.76 -23.44
N ILE A 35 0.63 -4.30 -23.27
CA ILE A 35 -0.33 -4.37 -24.35
C ILE A 35 -0.05 -3.31 -25.40
N PHE A 36 0.31 -2.12 -24.94
CA PHE A 36 0.63 -1.01 -25.82
C PHE A 36 2.10 -0.94 -26.12
#